data_8281bcf9b4140e6ba35801bff95005f6
#
_entry.id   8281bcf9b4140e6ba35801bff95005f6
#
_cell.length_a   1.000
_cell.length_b   1.000
_cell.length_c   1.000
_cell.angle_alpha   90.00
_cell.angle_beta   90.00
_cell.angle_gamma   90.00
#
_symmetry.space_group_name_H-M   'P 1'
#
loop_
_entity.id
_entity.type
_entity.pdbx_description
1 polymer ?
#
loop_
_entity_poly.entity_id
_entity_poly.type
_entity_poly.pdbx_seq_one_letter_code
_entity_poly.pdbx_strand_id
1 'polypeptide(L)'
;KQIRITGSQKNSGRTFLKRRMKFVNTSGKTGNIKYMETILKGVKRRIVIVWESKTERIGEWAQVVIKRGDVYYADLRPVVGSEQGGVRPVLIIQNDIGNRHSPTVICAAITSRMNKAKLPTHVEIDARKYQIVKNSVVLLEQIRTIDKQRLKDMVCHLDKEMMYKVDE
;
A
#
# COMPACT_ATOMS: atom_id res chain seq x y z
N LYS A 1 12.26 -19.59 -17.38
CA LYS A 1 12.32 -18.60 -16.28
C LYS A 1 13.51 -18.93 -15.40
N GLN A 2 14.61 -18.20 -15.51
CA GLN A 2 15.75 -18.38 -14.61
C GLN A 2 15.74 -17.27 -13.56
N ILE A 3 15.68 -17.65 -12.29
CA ILE A 3 15.75 -16.72 -11.14
C ILE A 3 17.17 -16.81 -10.58
N ARG A 4 17.89 -15.70 -10.60
CA ARG A 4 19.20 -15.60 -9.95
C ARG A 4 19.07 -14.69 -8.73
N ILE A 5 19.43 -15.20 -7.55
CA ILE A 5 19.49 -14.42 -6.31
C ILE A 5 20.87 -13.79 -6.23
N THR A 6 20.95 -12.46 -6.17
CA THR A 6 22.22 -11.74 -6.01
C THR A 6 22.13 -10.87 -4.77
N GLY A 7 22.62 -11.36 -3.64
CA GLY A 7 22.89 -10.60 -2.43
C GLY A 7 21.73 -10.43 -1.45
N SER A 8 22.03 -10.69 -0.18
CA SER A 8 21.18 -10.38 0.98
C SER A 8 21.90 -9.34 1.83
N GLN A 9 21.26 -8.21 2.13
CA GLN A 9 21.73 -7.23 3.11
C GLN A 9 20.78 -7.19 4.29
N LYS A 10 21.34 -7.34 5.51
CA LYS A 10 20.58 -7.18 6.76
C LYS A 10 20.88 -5.80 7.34
N ASN A 11 19.85 -5.01 7.62
CA ASN A 11 19.96 -3.77 8.37
C ASN A 11 18.78 -3.65 9.33
N SER A 12 19.04 -3.42 10.61
CA SER A 12 18.08 -3.13 11.68
C SER A 12 16.77 -3.97 11.64
N GLY A 13 16.87 -5.32 11.55
CA GLY A 13 15.71 -6.21 11.59
C GLY A 13 14.93 -6.35 10.28
N ARG A 14 15.40 -5.75 9.18
CA ARG A 14 14.85 -5.91 7.83
C ARG A 14 15.79 -6.74 6.97
N THR A 15 15.27 -7.77 6.32
CA THR A 15 16.02 -8.54 5.32
C THR A 15 15.56 -8.12 3.92
N PHE A 16 16.51 -7.62 3.13
CA PHE A 16 16.26 -7.23 1.74
C PHE A 16 16.80 -8.33 0.81
N LEU A 17 15.92 -8.90 -0.01
CA LEU A 17 16.30 -9.85 -1.05
C LEU A 17 16.19 -9.14 -2.42
N LYS A 18 17.34 -8.88 -3.04
CA LYS A 18 17.39 -8.38 -4.42
C LYS A 18 17.27 -9.56 -5.37
N ARG A 19 16.26 -9.56 -6.23
CA ARG A 19 16.10 -10.58 -7.27
C ARG A 19 16.11 -9.93 -8.66
N ARG A 20 16.81 -10.56 -9.61
CA ARG A 20 16.78 -10.19 -11.02
C ARG A 20 15.99 -11.22 -11.81
N MET A 21 15.07 -10.79 -12.66
CA MET A 21 14.44 -11.62 -13.68
C MET A 21 14.68 -11.04 -15.06
N LYS A 22 15.03 -11.91 -16.00
CA LYS A 22 14.96 -11.60 -17.43
C LYS A 22 13.56 -11.92 -17.93
N PHE A 23 12.96 -11.01 -18.67
CA PHE A 23 11.71 -11.25 -19.38
C PHE A 23 11.89 -10.92 -20.85
N VAL A 24 11.08 -11.58 -21.67
CA VAL A 24 10.95 -11.30 -23.10
C VAL A 24 9.52 -10.79 -23.28
N ASN A 25 9.36 -9.61 -23.86
CA ASN A 25 8.04 -9.08 -24.18
C ASN A 25 7.48 -9.73 -25.46
N THR A 26 6.23 -9.43 -25.80
CA THR A 26 5.54 -9.96 -26.98
C THR A 26 6.19 -9.55 -28.31
N SER A 27 7.08 -8.56 -28.31
CA SER A 27 7.88 -8.13 -29.48
C SER A 27 9.30 -8.72 -29.49
N GLY A 28 9.58 -9.74 -28.67
CA GLY A 28 10.88 -10.42 -28.62
C GLY A 28 12.01 -9.65 -27.93
N LYS A 29 11.76 -8.47 -27.37
CA LYS A 29 12.77 -7.68 -26.65
C LYS A 29 12.96 -8.20 -25.23
N THR A 30 14.23 -8.42 -24.87
CA THR A 30 14.62 -8.84 -23.51
C THR A 30 14.79 -7.63 -22.60
N GLY A 31 14.20 -7.68 -21.42
CA GLY A 31 14.39 -6.70 -20.36
C GLY A 31 14.77 -7.35 -19.03
N ASN A 32 15.36 -6.57 -18.14
CA ASN A 32 15.66 -7.01 -16.78
C ASN A 32 14.70 -6.35 -15.81
N ILE A 33 13.97 -7.15 -15.03
CA ILE A 33 13.18 -6.66 -13.90
C ILE A 33 13.97 -6.90 -12.63
N LYS A 34 14.20 -5.85 -11.85
CA LYS A 34 14.73 -5.97 -10.50
C LYS A 34 13.58 -5.83 -9.51
N TYR A 35 13.43 -6.79 -8.62
CA TYR A 35 12.58 -6.57 -7.46
C TYR A 35 13.39 -6.58 -6.19
N MET A 36 12.89 -5.87 -5.24
CA MET A 36 13.34 -5.94 -3.87
C MET A 36 12.21 -6.54 -3.03
N GLU A 37 12.44 -7.71 -2.45
CA GLU A 37 11.57 -8.26 -1.43
C GLU A 37 12.08 -7.79 -0.07
N THR A 38 11.22 -7.15 0.70
CA THR A 38 11.51 -6.80 2.09
C THR A 38 10.77 -7.77 2.99
N ILE A 39 11.49 -8.44 3.88
CA ILE A 39 10.91 -9.27 4.93
C ILE A 39 11.05 -8.48 6.24
N LEU A 40 9.92 -8.05 6.79
CA LEU A 40 9.84 -7.41 8.09
C LEU A 40 8.93 -8.24 8.99
N LYS A 41 9.45 -8.73 10.14
CA LYS A 41 8.69 -9.56 11.09
C LYS A 41 7.93 -10.73 10.43
N GLY A 42 8.57 -11.43 9.47
CA GLY A 42 7.98 -12.60 8.80
C GLY A 42 7.02 -12.28 7.64
N VAL A 43 6.68 -11.04 7.39
CA VAL A 43 5.81 -10.64 6.28
C VAL A 43 6.63 -10.32 5.04
N LYS A 44 6.39 -11.08 3.94
CA LYS A 44 7.03 -10.81 2.64
C LYS A 44 6.29 -9.67 1.93
N ARG A 45 6.99 -8.58 1.67
CA ARG A 45 6.49 -7.50 0.79
C ARG A 45 7.27 -7.50 -0.51
N ARG A 46 6.58 -7.50 -1.64
CA ARG A 46 7.18 -7.46 -2.97
C ARG A 46 7.08 -6.04 -3.52
N ILE A 47 8.22 -5.38 -3.66
CA ILE A 47 8.31 -4.12 -4.41
C ILE A 47 8.79 -4.49 -5.82
N VAL A 48 7.96 -4.28 -6.82
CA VAL A 48 8.33 -4.49 -8.23
C VAL A 48 8.89 -3.18 -8.76
N ILE A 49 10.20 -3.17 -9.05
CA ILE A 49 10.84 -2.07 -9.76
C ILE A 49 11.01 -2.51 -11.20
N VAL A 50 10.22 -1.98 -12.11
CA VAL A 50 10.36 -2.22 -13.55
C VAL A 50 11.41 -1.25 -14.06
N TRP A 51 12.48 -1.79 -14.68
CA TRP A 51 13.50 -1.01 -15.38
C TRP A 51 13.41 -1.29 -16.88
N GLU A 52 13.02 -0.28 -17.63
CA GLU A 52 13.23 -0.30 -19.08
C GLU A 52 14.68 0.09 -19.42
N SER A 53 15.24 -0.65 -20.36
CA SER A 53 16.60 -0.46 -20.83
C SER A 53 16.75 0.84 -21.62
N LYS A 54 17.72 1.59 -21.28
CA LYS A 54 18.58 2.59 -21.89
C LYS A 54 18.45 4.01 -21.32
N THR A 55 19.56 4.37 -20.68
CA THR A 55 20.11 5.74 -20.57
C THR A 55 19.09 6.87 -20.45
N GLU A 56 18.61 7.11 -19.21
CA GLU A 56 18.35 8.47 -18.80
C GLU A 56 18.38 8.57 -17.28
N ARG A 57 19.24 9.47 -16.82
CA ARG A 57 19.38 10.08 -15.49
C ARG A 57 18.80 9.35 -14.29
N ILE A 58 19.68 8.93 -13.43
CA ILE A 58 19.44 8.68 -12.00
C ILE A 58 18.73 9.92 -11.42
N GLY A 59 17.42 9.84 -11.17
CA GLY A 59 16.68 10.99 -10.63
C GLY A 59 15.19 10.81 -10.48
N GLU A 60 14.56 9.77 -11.01
CA GLU A 60 13.14 9.51 -10.77
C GLU A 60 12.97 8.28 -9.88
N TRP A 61 12.62 8.56 -8.63
CA TRP A 61 12.12 7.57 -7.69
C TRP A 61 10.91 6.88 -8.32
N ALA A 62 10.94 5.55 -8.42
CA ALA A 62 9.77 4.78 -8.84
C ALA A 62 8.58 5.25 -7.97
N GLN A 63 7.70 6.06 -8.55
CA GLN A 63 6.51 6.52 -7.84
C GLN A 63 5.73 5.29 -7.43
N VAL A 64 5.53 5.12 -6.13
CA VAL A 64 4.61 4.12 -5.60
C VAL A 64 3.24 4.48 -6.16
N VAL A 65 2.76 3.66 -7.12
CA VAL A 65 1.44 3.88 -7.71
C VAL A 65 0.40 3.53 -6.67
N ILE A 66 -0.20 4.56 -6.08
CA ILE A 66 -1.29 4.42 -5.12
C ILE A 66 -2.54 4.03 -5.89
N LYS A 67 -3.25 3.00 -5.42
CA LYS A 67 -4.48 2.48 -6.03
C LYS A 67 -5.65 2.55 -5.05
N ARG A 68 -6.85 2.64 -5.61
CA ARG A 68 -8.07 2.42 -4.85
C ARG A 68 -8.03 1.02 -4.22
N GLY A 69 -8.39 0.91 -2.94
CA GLY A 69 -8.31 -0.34 -2.18
C GLY A 69 -6.98 -0.56 -1.46
N ASP A 70 -5.95 0.25 -1.72
CA ASP A 70 -4.71 0.18 -0.94
C ASP A 70 -4.93 0.71 0.48
N VAL A 71 -4.30 0.06 1.44
CA VAL A 71 -4.25 0.48 2.83
C VAL A 71 -2.84 0.94 3.15
N TYR A 72 -2.71 2.18 3.61
CA TYR A 72 -1.45 2.78 4.05
C TYR A 72 -1.50 3.21 5.49
N TYR A 73 -0.38 3.23 6.19
CA TYR A 73 -0.25 4.07 7.37
C TYR A 73 -0.19 5.55 6.94
N ALA A 74 -0.95 6.41 7.63
CA ALA A 74 -0.92 7.85 7.40
C ALA A 74 -0.88 8.63 8.71
N ASP A 75 -0.23 9.78 8.71
CA ASP A 75 -0.28 10.72 9.83
C ASP A 75 -1.46 11.68 9.63
N LEU A 76 -2.50 11.50 10.44
CA LEU A 76 -3.75 12.27 10.35
C LEU A 76 -3.74 13.54 11.20
N ARG A 77 -2.65 13.89 11.88
CA ARG A 77 -2.54 15.11 12.68
C ARG A 77 -2.39 16.38 11.82
N PRO A 78 -2.89 17.53 12.27
CA PRO A 78 -3.70 17.75 13.45
C PRO A 78 -5.17 17.31 13.26
N VAL A 79 -5.88 17.10 14.35
CA VAL A 79 -7.30 16.72 14.39
C VAL A 79 -8.05 17.53 15.43
N VAL A 80 -9.37 17.64 15.29
CA VAL A 80 -10.26 18.35 16.23
C VAL A 80 -11.31 17.38 16.75
N GLY A 81 -11.59 17.45 18.05
CA GLY A 81 -12.68 16.72 18.70
C GLY A 81 -12.61 15.20 18.49
N SER A 82 -13.65 14.63 17.90
CA SER A 82 -13.82 13.19 17.70
C SER A 82 -13.18 12.64 16.42
N GLU A 83 -12.45 13.45 15.67
CA GLU A 83 -11.74 12.98 14.47
C GLU A 83 -10.71 11.91 14.82
N GLN A 84 -10.52 10.99 13.89
CA GLN A 84 -9.47 9.97 14.02
C GLN A 84 -8.09 10.58 13.76
N GLY A 85 -7.23 10.59 14.79
CA GLY A 85 -5.90 11.22 14.73
C GLY A 85 -4.73 10.26 14.87
N GLY A 86 -3.51 10.82 14.83
CA GLY A 86 -2.26 10.09 14.96
C GLY A 86 -1.88 9.30 13.71
N VAL A 87 -0.84 8.48 13.84
CA VAL A 87 -0.41 7.57 12.76
C VAL A 87 -1.24 6.30 12.82
N ARG A 88 -2.02 6.05 11.77
CA ARG A 88 -2.93 4.89 11.70
C ARG A 88 -3.14 4.41 10.27
N PRO A 89 -3.68 3.18 10.08
CA PRO A 89 -4.05 2.72 8.76
C PRO A 89 -5.20 3.55 8.20
N VAL A 90 -5.16 3.81 6.89
CA VAL A 90 -6.21 4.44 6.11
C VAL A 90 -6.43 3.65 4.83
N LEU A 91 -7.69 3.52 4.40
CA LEU A 91 -8.07 2.92 3.13
C LEU A 91 -8.15 4.01 2.06
N ILE A 92 -7.49 3.83 0.93
CA ILE A 92 -7.62 4.71 -0.22
C ILE A 92 -8.93 4.40 -0.95
N ILE A 93 -9.85 5.37 -0.97
CA ILE A 93 -11.15 5.24 -1.65
C ILE A 93 -11.23 6.07 -2.92
N GLN A 94 -10.29 7.01 -3.13
CA GLN A 94 -10.19 7.77 -4.37
C GLN A 94 -9.94 6.84 -5.57
N ASN A 95 -10.53 7.14 -6.72
CA ASN A 95 -10.32 6.39 -7.96
C ASN A 95 -8.86 6.50 -8.47
N ASP A 96 -8.45 5.55 -9.32
CA ASP A 96 -7.06 5.46 -9.77
C ASP A 96 -6.65 6.61 -10.71
N ILE A 97 -7.59 7.27 -11.38
CA ILE A 97 -7.32 8.47 -12.18
C ILE A 97 -6.91 9.62 -11.25
N GLY A 98 -7.71 9.88 -10.21
CA GLY A 98 -7.39 10.86 -9.19
C GLY A 98 -6.08 10.51 -8.45
N ASN A 99 -5.89 9.23 -8.10
CA ASN A 99 -4.66 8.76 -7.46
C ASN A 99 -3.41 9.02 -8.32
N ARG A 100 -3.53 8.99 -9.63
CA ARG A 100 -2.40 9.24 -10.54
C ARG A 100 -2.05 10.72 -10.64
N HIS A 101 -3.05 11.59 -10.73
CA HIS A 101 -2.87 12.98 -11.15
C HIS A 101 -2.96 14.00 -10.00
N SER A 102 -3.64 13.68 -8.90
CA SER A 102 -3.76 14.58 -7.75
C SER A 102 -2.55 14.47 -6.80
N PRO A 103 -2.09 15.55 -6.17
CA PRO A 103 -1.15 15.49 -5.04
C PRO A 103 -1.80 14.95 -3.75
N THR A 104 -3.13 14.87 -3.71
CA THR A 104 -3.90 14.40 -2.56
C THR A 104 -4.60 13.08 -2.85
N VAL A 105 -5.06 12.41 -1.79
CA VAL A 105 -5.91 11.22 -1.84
C VAL A 105 -7.10 11.37 -0.92
N ILE A 106 -8.25 10.79 -1.32
CA ILE A 106 -9.41 10.62 -0.45
C ILE A 106 -9.27 9.25 0.23
N CYS A 107 -9.35 9.24 1.56
CA CYS A 107 -9.20 8.02 2.34
C CYS A 107 -10.19 7.96 3.49
N ALA A 108 -10.46 6.74 3.98
CA ALA A 108 -11.22 6.46 5.18
C ALA A 108 -10.28 5.94 6.28
N ALA A 109 -10.48 6.42 7.51
CA ALA A 109 -9.68 5.96 8.65
C ALA A 109 -10.01 4.50 9.01
N ILE A 110 -9.00 3.75 9.45
CA ILE A 110 -9.16 2.37 9.94
C ILE A 110 -8.80 2.32 11.42
N THR A 111 -9.58 1.56 12.21
CA THR A 111 -9.32 1.32 13.62
C THR A 111 -9.38 -0.16 13.96
N SER A 112 -8.53 -0.61 14.89
CA SER A 112 -8.63 -1.95 15.49
C SER A 112 -9.42 -1.95 16.81
N ARG A 113 -9.98 -0.82 17.22
CA ARG A 113 -10.81 -0.73 18.43
C ARG A 113 -12.25 -1.15 18.10
N MET A 114 -12.56 -2.42 18.35
CA MET A 114 -13.87 -3.03 18.04
C MET A 114 -14.95 -2.76 19.10
N ASN A 115 -14.59 -2.15 20.23
CA ASN A 115 -15.47 -2.04 21.42
C ASN A 115 -16.48 -0.87 21.36
N LYS A 116 -16.53 -0.11 20.27
CA LYS A 116 -17.54 0.92 20.07
C LYS A 116 -18.76 0.34 19.34
N ALA A 117 -19.93 0.90 19.60
CA ALA A 117 -21.16 0.56 18.88
C ALA A 117 -20.88 0.59 17.37
N LYS A 118 -21.22 -0.50 16.67
CA LYS A 118 -21.06 -0.58 15.21
C LYS A 118 -22.06 0.37 14.57
N LEU A 119 -21.56 1.25 13.72
CA LEU A 119 -22.40 2.06 12.84
C LEU A 119 -22.68 1.28 11.55
N PRO A 120 -23.79 1.51 10.87
CA PRO A 120 -24.06 0.92 9.55
C PRO A 120 -22.97 1.22 8.52
N THR A 121 -22.27 2.34 8.67
CA THR A 121 -21.16 2.78 7.82
C THR A 121 -19.82 2.10 8.15
N HIS A 122 -19.79 1.13 9.07
CA HIS A 122 -18.58 0.43 9.45
C HIS A 122 -18.38 -0.83 8.62
N VAL A 123 -17.25 -0.96 7.92
CA VAL A 123 -16.89 -2.15 7.15
C VAL A 123 -15.76 -2.91 7.84
N GLU A 124 -16.01 -4.16 8.22
CA GLU A 124 -15.05 -4.99 8.95
C GLU A 124 -14.01 -5.60 8.01
N ILE A 125 -12.74 -5.59 8.42
CA ILE A 125 -11.61 -6.20 7.73
C ILE A 125 -11.10 -7.38 8.56
N ASP A 126 -11.14 -8.60 7.98
CA ASP A 126 -10.57 -9.80 8.60
C ASP A 126 -9.03 -9.75 8.52
N ALA A 127 -8.40 -9.82 9.69
CA ALA A 127 -6.95 -9.82 9.82
C ALA A 127 -6.29 -11.00 9.11
N ARG A 128 -6.93 -12.17 9.09
CA ARG A 128 -6.39 -13.40 8.47
C ARG A 128 -6.42 -13.29 6.95
N LYS A 129 -7.53 -12.80 6.37
CA LYS A 129 -7.69 -12.64 4.92
C LYS A 129 -6.65 -11.67 4.34
N TYR A 130 -6.41 -10.55 5.00
CA TYR A 130 -5.53 -9.48 4.50
C TYR A 130 -4.14 -9.44 5.15
N GLN A 131 -3.81 -10.45 5.99
CA GLN A 131 -2.51 -10.57 6.66
C GLN A 131 -2.11 -9.32 7.45
N ILE A 132 -3.09 -8.64 8.06
CA ILE A 132 -2.89 -7.52 8.98
C ILE A 132 -2.81 -8.02 10.43
N VAL A 133 -2.28 -7.19 11.32
CA VAL A 133 -1.96 -7.61 12.70
C VAL A 133 -3.22 -7.92 13.53
N LYS A 134 -4.33 -7.20 13.29
CA LYS A 134 -5.58 -7.31 14.05
C LYS A 134 -6.78 -7.08 13.15
N ASN A 135 -7.90 -7.73 13.50
CA ASN A 135 -9.19 -7.37 12.92
C ASN A 135 -9.43 -5.88 13.09
N SER A 136 -9.90 -5.25 12.06
CA SER A 136 -10.02 -3.80 11.98
C SER A 136 -11.33 -3.40 11.31
N VAL A 137 -11.69 -2.14 11.44
CA VAL A 137 -12.91 -1.57 10.87
C VAL A 137 -12.54 -0.33 10.08
N VAL A 138 -13.05 -0.22 8.86
CA VAL A 138 -13.06 1.02 8.08
C VAL A 138 -14.17 1.90 8.59
N LEU A 139 -13.87 3.15 8.90
CA LEU A 139 -14.81 4.15 9.40
C LEU A 139 -15.21 5.08 8.25
N LEU A 140 -16.30 4.76 7.55
CA LEU A 140 -16.71 5.55 6.39
C LEU A 140 -17.29 6.92 6.78
N GLU A 141 -17.68 7.11 8.03
CA GLU A 141 -17.99 8.44 8.57
C GLU A 141 -16.75 9.31 8.83
N GLN A 142 -15.55 8.73 8.72
CA GLN A 142 -14.26 9.42 8.91
C GLN A 142 -13.48 9.54 7.58
N ILE A 143 -14.21 9.76 6.48
CA ILE A 143 -13.61 10.03 5.16
C ILE A 143 -13.00 11.43 5.17
N ARG A 144 -11.79 11.54 4.63
CA ARG A 144 -11.09 12.82 4.50
C ARG A 144 -10.11 12.83 3.34
N THR A 145 -9.78 14.05 2.89
CA THR A 145 -8.69 14.27 1.92
C THR A 145 -7.40 14.55 2.68
N ILE A 146 -6.31 13.87 2.28
CA ILE A 146 -4.98 14.10 2.83
C ILE A 146 -3.96 14.25 1.70
N ASP A 147 -2.88 14.99 1.96
CA ASP A 147 -1.73 15.03 1.06
C ASP A 147 -1.02 13.68 1.02
N LYS A 148 -0.55 13.25 -0.15
CA LYS A 148 0.18 11.98 -0.32
C LYS A 148 1.45 11.89 0.52
N GLN A 149 2.08 13.00 0.87
CA GLN A 149 3.25 13.04 1.76
C GLN A 149 2.93 12.53 3.18
N ARG A 150 1.67 12.52 3.59
CA ARG A 150 1.24 11.95 4.87
C ARG A 150 1.19 10.42 4.86
N LEU A 151 1.18 9.80 3.67
CA LEU A 151 1.21 8.34 3.53
C LEU A 151 2.60 7.81 3.87
N LYS A 152 2.62 6.69 4.58
CA LYS A 152 3.81 5.96 5.00
C LYS A 152 3.84 4.57 4.34
N ASP A 153 4.18 3.55 5.10
CA ASP A 153 4.26 2.18 4.61
C ASP A 153 2.88 1.66 4.17
N MET A 154 2.85 0.98 3.03
CA MET A 154 1.69 0.22 2.58
C MET A 154 1.49 -0.99 3.50
N VAL A 155 0.25 -1.22 3.91
CA VAL A 155 -0.14 -2.33 4.81
C VAL A 155 -0.60 -3.53 4.01
N CYS A 156 -1.63 -3.35 3.17
CA CYS A 156 -2.22 -4.39 2.33
C CYS A 156 -3.02 -3.74 1.18
N HIS A 157 -3.61 -4.58 0.34
CA HIS A 157 -4.60 -4.18 -0.66
C HIS A 157 -5.90 -4.96 -0.40
N LEU A 158 -7.03 -4.26 -0.36
CA LEU A 158 -8.35 -4.87 -0.25
C LEU A 158 -8.84 -5.27 -1.65
N ASP A 159 -9.38 -6.48 -1.76
CA ASP A 159 -9.90 -6.99 -3.01
C ASP A 159 -11.22 -6.32 -3.44
N LYS A 160 -11.66 -6.62 -4.65
CA LYS A 160 -12.88 -6.03 -5.22
C LYS A 160 -14.13 -6.34 -4.41
N GLU A 161 -14.21 -7.53 -3.82
CA GLU A 161 -15.34 -7.95 -2.98
C GLU A 161 -15.47 -7.05 -1.75
N MET A 162 -14.33 -6.76 -1.10
CA MET A 162 -14.31 -5.87 0.06
C MET A 162 -14.59 -4.42 -0.35
N MET A 163 -14.05 -3.98 -1.48
CA MET A 163 -14.30 -2.62 -1.99
C MET A 163 -15.76 -2.41 -2.40
N TYR A 164 -16.48 -3.47 -2.83
CA TYR A 164 -17.91 -3.41 -3.07
C TYR A 164 -18.69 -3.08 -1.78
N LYS A 165 -18.33 -3.72 -0.63
CA LYS A 165 -18.94 -3.41 0.67
C LYS A 165 -18.63 -2.00 1.18
N VAL A 166 -17.54 -1.40 0.71
CA VAL A 166 -17.18 0.00 1.01
C VAL A 166 -18.01 0.97 0.17
N ASP A 167 -18.47 0.53 -1.01
CA ASP A 167 -19.24 1.34 -1.96
C ASP A 167 -20.75 1.33 -1.66
N GLU A 168 -21.27 0.32 -0.94
CA GLU A 168 -22.65 0.23 -0.44
C GLU A 168 -22.91 1.19 0.73
#